data_d3c1fa805d302bac7452eff5f830c75b
#
_entry.id   d3c1fa805d302bac7452eff5f830c75b
#
_cell.length_a   1.000
_cell.length_b   1.000
_cell.length_c   1.000
_cell.angle_alpha   90.00
_cell.angle_beta   90.00
_cell.angle_gamma   90.00
#
_symmetry.space_group_name_H-M   'P 1'
#
loop_
_entity.id
_entity.type
_entity.pdbx_description
1 polymer ?
#
loop_
_entity_poly.entity_id
_entity_poly.type
_entity_poly.pdbx_seq_one_letter_code
_entity_poly.pdbx_strand_id
1 'polypeptide(L)'
;MSPYITVVFKGHKLKTKVHNYGGKNPVWGDEFVLEVGSPTEELVLRVWDQDLTTSDAVGFTKIKMSSLMINCGIEDWFTIMYDNKPAGEVLLKSTFEPKGGNAFEQA
;
A
#
# COMPACT_ATOMS: atom_id res chain seq x y z
N MET A 1 -14.32 -14.22 -0.73
CA MET A 1 -13.71 -13.14 0.06
C MET A 1 -14.15 -11.78 -0.43
N SER A 2 -14.25 -10.86 0.47
CA SER A 2 -14.54 -9.46 0.15
C SER A 2 -13.37 -8.61 0.67
N PRO A 3 -12.25 -8.60 -0.04
CA PRO A 3 -11.03 -7.99 0.46
C PRO A 3 -11.01 -6.46 0.33
N TYR A 4 -10.33 -5.85 1.28
CA TYR A 4 -9.98 -4.43 1.20
C TYR A 4 -8.60 -4.22 1.84
N ILE A 5 -8.02 -3.06 1.58
CA ILE A 5 -6.68 -2.70 2.07
C ILE A 5 -6.77 -1.49 2.97
N THR A 6 -5.99 -1.51 4.04
CA THR A 6 -5.71 -0.32 4.85
C THR A 6 -4.24 0.01 4.74
N VAL A 7 -3.94 1.31 4.72
CA VAL A 7 -2.57 1.82 4.72
C VAL A 7 -2.44 2.78 5.89
N VAL A 8 -1.49 2.53 6.76
CA VAL A 8 -1.17 3.45 7.87
C VAL A 8 0.16 4.11 7.57
N PHE A 9 0.15 5.43 7.53
CA PHE A 9 1.34 6.24 7.25
C PHE A 9 1.31 7.50 8.10
N LYS A 10 2.37 7.73 8.87
CA LYS A 10 2.48 8.88 9.78
C LYS A 10 1.27 9.03 10.71
N GLY A 11 0.77 7.92 11.22
CA GLY A 11 -0.38 7.94 12.12
C GLY A 11 -1.74 8.11 11.45
N HIS A 12 -1.78 8.24 10.14
CA HIS A 12 -3.03 8.34 9.38
C HIS A 12 -3.38 7.00 8.75
N LYS A 13 -4.64 6.63 8.85
CA LYS A 13 -5.15 5.39 8.28
C LYS A 13 -6.00 5.68 7.05
N LEU A 14 -5.62 5.12 5.93
CA LEU A 14 -6.34 5.19 4.68
C LEU A 14 -6.93 3.81 4.37
N LYS A 15 -8.03 3.78 3.65
CA LYS A 15 -8.75 2.53 3.37
C LYS A 15 -9.25 2.53 1.94
N THR A 16 -9.09 1.39 1.26
CA THR A 16 -9.70 1.17 -0.05
C THR A 16 -11.18 0.83 0.10
N LYS A 17 -11.88 0.84 -1.01
CA LYS A 17 -13.20 0.22 -1.07
C LYS A 17 -13.07 -1.29 -0.88
N VAL A 18 -14.14 -1.92 -0.43
CA VAL A 18 -14.23 -3.37 -0.39
C VAL A 18 -14.51 -3.87 -1.80
N HIS A 19 -13.74 -4.85 -2.26
CA HIS A 19 -14.04 -5.52 -3.51
C HIS A 19 -14.97 -6.71 -3.21
N ASN A 20 -16.27 -6.45 -3.14
CA ASN A 20 -17.26 -7.46 -2.80
C ASN A 20 -17.14 -8.67 -3.72
N TYR A 21 -17.00 -9.84 -3.10
CA TYR A 21 -16.84 -11.10 -3.82
C TYR A 21 -15.65 -11.10 -4.77
N GLY A 22 -14.61 -10.34 -4.44
CA GLY A 22 -13.42 -10.23 -5.29
C GLY A 22 -12.56 -11.49 -5.34
N GLY A 23 -12.75 -12.39 -4.37
CA GLY A 23 -12.04 -13.64 -4.35
C GLY A 23 -10.54 -13.49 -4.13
N LYS A 24 -9.76 -14.31 -4.81
CA LYS A 24 -8.31 -14.36 -4.61
C LYS A 24 -7.55 -13.35 -5.46
N ASN A 25 -8.18 -12.77 -6.46
CA ASN A 25 -7.52 -11.84 -7.38
C ASN A 25 -8.31 -10.53 -7.48
N PRO A 26 -8.45 -9.80 -6.35
CA PRO A 26 -9.18 -8.54 -6.37
C PRO A 26 -8.39 -7.43 -7.06
N VAL A 27 -9.12 -6.47 -7.64
CA VAL A 27 -8.54 -5.25 -8.19
C VAL A 27 -9.31 -4.08 -7.58
N TRP A 28 -8.60 -3.20 -6.86
CA TRP A 28 -9.27 -2.06 -6.21
C TRP A 28 -9.23 -0.80 -7.04
N GLY A 29 -8.10 -0.53 -7.70
CA GLY A 29 -7.93 0.69 -8.48
C GLY A 29 -7.91 1.98 -7.66
N ASP A 30 -7.86 1.86 -6.33
CA ASP A 30 -7.83 3.02 -5.45
C ASP A 30 -6.46 3.68 -5.47
N GLU A 31 -6.44 5.01 -5.31
CA GLU A 31 -5.21 5.78 -5.26
C GLU A 31 -5.13 6.56 -3.95
N PHE A 32 -3.93 6.61 -3.38
CA PHE A 32 -3.65 7.40 -2.20
C PHE A 32 -2.52 8.37 -2.49
N VAL A 33 -2.64 9.58 -1.96
CA VAL A 33 -1.58 10.58 -2.04
C VAL A 33 -0.96 10.71 -0.67
N LEU A 34 0.35 10.50 -0.58
CA LEU A 34 1.10 10.55 0.66
C LEU A 34 2.17 11.64 0.57
N GLU A 35 2.30 12.42 1.64
CA GLU A 35 3.39 13.39 1.74
C GLU A 35 4.58 12.72 2.42
N VAL A 36 5.68 12.58 1.69
CA VAL A 36 6.89 11.94 2.17
C VAL A 36 7.85 12.99 2.68
N GLY A 37 8.21 12.90 3.95
CA GLY A 37 9.21 13.76 4.55
C GLY A 37 10.61 13.17 4.48
N SER A 38 10.72 11.85 4.48
CA SER A 38 11.99 11.15 4.43
C SER A 38 11.84 9.80 3.73
N PRO A 39 12.85 9.37 2.95
CA PRO A 39 12.81 8.05 2.31
C PRO A 39 12.78 6.89 3.30
N THR A 40 13.15 7.13 4.55
CA THR A 40 13.16 6.09 5.59
C THR A 40 11.80 5.89 6.25
N GLU A 41 10.84 6.76 5.99
CA GLU A 41 9.49 6.58 6.51
C GLU A 41 8.87 5.32 5.93
N GLU A 42 8.04 4.66 6.74
CA GLU A 42 7.41 3.41 6.34
C GLU A 42 5.90 3.53 6.38
N LEU A 43 5.24 2.85 5.44
CA LEU A 43 3.82 2.58 5.57
C LEU A 43 3.60 1.14 5.97
N VAL A 44 2.45 0.88 6.59
CA VAL A 44 2.00 -0.47 6.89
C VAL A 44 0.75 -0.73 6.07
N LEU A 45 0.84 -1.71 5.20
CA LEU A 45 -0.27 -2.13 4.34
C LEU A 45 -0.82 -3.43 4.90
N ARG A 46 -2.14 -3.46 5.13
CA ARG A 46 -2.84 -4.67 5.57
C ARG A 46 -3.96 -5.00 4.63
N VAL A 47 -4.11 -6.28 4.36
CA VAL A 47 -5.23 -6.81 3.59
C VAL A 47 -6.21 -7.47 4.55
N TRP A 48 -7.48 -7.17 4.38
CA TRP A 48 -8.57 -7.66 5.21
C TRP A 48 -9.62 -8.36 4.36
N ASP A 49 -10.29 -9.31 4.96
CA ASP A 49 -11.50 -9.93 4.39
C ASP A 49 -12.70 -9.46 5.21
N GLN A 50 -13.61 -8.75 4.57
CA GLN A 50 -14.79 -8.23 5.26
C GLN A 50 -15.93 -9.24 5.25
N ASP A 51 -16.39 -9.62 6.43
CA ASP A 51 -17.60 -10.39 6.64
C ASP A 51 -18.77 -9.44 6.94
N LEU A 52 -19.95 -10.02 7.15
CA LEU A 52 -21.14 -9.26 7.49
C LEU A 52 -20.99 -8.48 8.80
N THR A 53 -20.28 -9.03 9.76
CA THR A 53 -20.15 -8.45 11.10
C THR A 53 -18.73 -8.14 11.52
N THR A 54 -17.72 -8.77 10.90
CA THR A 54 -16.33 -8.64 11.29
C THR A 54 -15.42 -8.50 10.08
N SER A 55 -14.17 -8.14 10.35
CA SER A 55 -13.13 -8.17 9.34
C SER A 55 -11.99 -9.04 9.85
N ASP A 56 -11.50 -9.93 9.01
CA ASP A 56 -10.41 -10.83 9.35
C ASP A 56 -9.14 -10.41 8.62
N ALA A 57 -8.03 -10.44 9.34
CA ALA A 57 -6.73 -10.10 8.75
C ALA A 57 -6.28 -11.21 7.79
N VAL A 58 -5.93 -10.83 6.57
CA VAL A 58 -5.35 -11.74 5.58
C VAL A 58 -3.83 -11.69 5.65
N GLY A 59 -3.25 -10.51 5.79
CA GLY A 59 -1.82 -10.35 5.89
C GLY A 59 -1.42 -8.88 5.84
N PHE A 60 -0.13 -8.63 6.06
CA PHE A 60 0.40 -7.27 6.05
C PHE A 60 1.81 -7.21 5.50
N THR A 61 2.24 -6.02 5.13
CA THR A 61 3.63 -5.75 4.80
C THR A 61 3.98 -4.32 5.20
N LYS A 62 5.25 -4.11 5.56
CA LYS A 62 5.80 -2.79 5.82
C LYS A 62 6.65 -2.38 4.62
N ILE A 63 6.44 -1.18 4.14
CA ILE A 63 7.14 -0.71 2.94
C ILE A 63 7.76 0.65 3.24
N LYS A 64 9.08 0.75 3.03
CA LYS A 64 9.77 2.03 3.14
C LYS A 64 9.46 2.88 1.92
N MET A 65 9.34 4.18 2.13
CA MET A 65 9.08 5.10 1.04
C MET A 65 10.15 5.02 -0.03
N SER A 66 11.41 4.80 0.36
CA SER A 66 12.50 4.65 -0.61
C SER A 66 12.21 3.57 -1.66
N SER A 67 11.55 2.50 -1.26
CA SER A 67 11.21 1.41 -2.20
C SER A 67 10.15 1.82 -3.23
N LEU A 68 9.32 2.79 -2.89
CA LEU A 68 8.26 3.27 -3.78
C LEU A 68 8.70 4.48 -4.63
N MET A 69 9.89 5.02 -4.34
CA MET A 69 10.39 6.23 -4.99
C MET A 69 11.44 5.95 -6.07
N ILE A 70 11.83 4.71 -6.25
CA ILE A 70 12.86 4.31 -7.21
C ILE A 70 12.44 4.75 -8.62
N ASN A 71 13.32 5.47 -9.31
CA ASN A 71 13.08 5.99 -10.66
C ASN A 71 11.75 6.76 -10.76
N CYS A 72 11.41 7.51 -9.71
CA CYS A 72 10.18 8.30 -9.61
C CYS A 72 8.90 7.47 -9.61
N GLY A 73 9.01 6.20 -9.38
CA GLY A 73 7.86 5.31 -9.24
C GLY A 73 8.17 3.91 -9.68
N ILE A 74 7.39 2.99 -9.17
CA ILE A 74 7.54 1.57 -9.46
C ILE A 74 6.19 0.94 -9.79
N GLU A 75 6.26 -0.27 -10.30
CA GLU A 75 5.12 -1.18 -10.38
C GLU A 75 5.66 -2.56 -10.04
N ASP A 76 5.28 -3.09 -8.88
CA ASP A 76 5.86 -4.32 -8.39
C ASP A 76 4.93 -5.03 -7.41
N TRP A 77 5.19 -6.32 -7.22
CA TRP A 77 4.46 -7.18 -6.30
C TRP A 77 5.12 -7.15 -4.93
N PHE A 78 4.30 -7.04 -3.89
CA PHE A 78 4.77 -7.05 -2.51
C PHE A 78 4.13 -8.22 -1.78
N THR A 79 4.97 -9.05 -1.16
CA THR A 79 4.49 -10.19 -0.38
C THR A 79 3.88 -9.71 0.93
N ILE A 80 2.68 -10.17 1.22
CA ILE A 80 2.07 -9.96 2.54
C ILE A 80 2.28 -11.20 3.39
N MET A 81 2.44 -10.98 4.69
CA MET A 81 2.73 -12.03 5.65
C MET A 81 1.60 -12.16 6.65
N TYR A 82 1.30 -13.37 7.03
CA TYR A 82 0.40 -13.67 8.13
C TYR A 82 1.02 -14.74 9.00
N ASP A 83 1.14 -14.47 10.29
CA ASP A 83 1.73 -15.41 11.25
C ASP A 83 3.12 -15.91 10.79
N ASN A 84 3.93 -14.97 10.32
CA ASN A 84 5.30 -15.21 9.82
C ASN A 84 5.38 -16.12 8.60
N LYS A 85 4.30 -16.22 7.84
CA LYS A 85 4.26 -16.99 6.59
C LYS A 85 3.73 -16.13 5.45
N PRO A 86 4.21 -16.35 4.22
CA PRO A 86 3.64 -15.66 3.07
C PRO A 86 2.15 -15.98 2.93
N ALA A 87 1.35 -14.94 2.76
CA ALA A 87 -0.10 -15.05 2.65
C ALA A 87 -0.63 -14.57 1.30
N GLY A 88 0.24 -14.18 0.39
CA GLY A 88 -0.11 -13.69 -0.92
C GLY A 88 0.71 -12.50 -1.32
N GLU A 89 0.33 -11.87 -2.42
CA GLU A 89 1.03 -10.71 -2.95
C GLU A 89 0.05 -9.62 -3.36
N VAL A 90 0.50 -8.38 -3.27
CA VAL A 90 -0.27 -7.21 -3.70
C VAL A 90 0.55 -6.45 -4.73
N LEU A 91 -0.06 -6.13 -5.86
CA LEU A 91 0.58 -5.30 -6.88
C LEU A 91 0.35 -3.84 -6.54
N LEU A 92 1.44 -3.10 -6.40
CA LEU A 92 1.41 -1.68 -6.14
C LEU A 92 2.07 -0.92 -7.28
N LYS A 93 1.46 0.19 -7.64
CA LYS A 93 2.03 1.13 -8.58
C LYS A 93 2.19 2.46 -7.86
N SER A 94 3.36 3.08 -7.96
CA SER A 94 3.62 4.37 -7.36
C SER A 94 4.17 5.34 -8.37
N THR A 95 3.90 6.64 -8.12
CA THR A 95 4.60 7.73 -8.79
C THR A 95 5.08 8.69 -7.72
N PHE A 96 6.28 9.21 -7.87
CA PHE A 96 6.86 10.13 -6.92
C PHE A 96 7.18 11.43 -7.61
N GLU A 97 6.70 12.53 -7.02
CA GLU A 97 6.96 13.87 -7.50
C GLU A 97 7.65 14.67 -6.40
N PRO A 98 8.86 15.18 -6.64
CA PRO A 98 9.52 16.06 -5.68
C PRO A 98 8.67 17.32 -5.49
N LYS A 99 8.55 17.75 -4.23
CA LYS A 99 7.80 18.94 -3.88
C LYS A 99 8.65 20.17 -3.92
N GLY A 100 8.00 21.29 -4.27
CA GLY A 100 8.56 22.62 -4.04
C GLY A 100 9.87 22.85 -4.74
N GLY A 101 9.89 23.05 -5.96
CA GLY A 101 11.13 23.21 -6.67
C GLY A 101 11.83 21.85 -6.66
N ASN A 102 11.85 21.28 -7.68
CA ASN A 102 12.36 19.94 -7.83
C ASN A 102 13.89 19.92 -7.84
N ALA A 103 14.42 18.74 -7.78
CA ALA A 103 15.86 18.52 -7.76
C ALA A 103 16.55 19.00 -9.02
N PHE A 104 15.84 19.15 -10.11
CA PHE A 104 16.44 19.56 -11.38
C PHE A 104 16.74 21.04 -11.43
N GLU A 105 15.97 21.82 -10.68
CA GLU A 105 16.20 23.26 -10.63
C GLU A 105 17.45 23.59 -9.87
N GLN A 106 17.97 22.65 -9.13
CA GLN A 106 19.18 22.83 -8.35
C GLN A 106 20.43 22.67 -9.20
N ALA A 107 20.27 22.10 -10.31
CA ALA A 107 21.41 21.79 -11.16
C ALA A 107 22.05 23.05 -11.74
#